data_9269973c7062edf4e1682e3c12c68dc9
#
_entry.id   9269973c7062edf4e1682e3c12c68dc9
#
_cell.length_a   1.000
_cell.length_b   1.000
_cell.length_c   1.000
_cell.angle_alpha   90.00
_cell.angle_beta   90.00
_cell.angle_gamma   90.00
#
_symmetry.space_group_name_H-M   'P 1'
#
loop_
_entity.id
_entity.type
_entity.pdbx_description
1 polymer ?
#
loop_
_entity_poly.entity_id
_entity_poly.type
_entity_poly.pdbx_seq_one_letter_code
_entity_poly.pdbx_strand_id
1 'polypeptide(L)'
;MNFRHVRMLLLLFTMILWNVLLNAWILERTRQINCFSYETALYSFRKHRVSGELLARMQEEAEEKGMSEKELFAVYFAEDGSVTDPGQLAVEALYAKRYQPQAYARICGYLSAVWDDLERFPVGTVASDGNAGVSFADSWMQSRNFGGERGHEGCDIMASVNERGIYPIYSVSDGVVENVGWLRLGGYRIGIRSPSGAYFYYAHLAEYAKEFEVGETVLGGTHMGYMGDTG
;
A
#
# COMPACT_ATOMS: atom_id res chain seq x y z
N MET A 1 38.25 -47.25 26.96
CA MET A 1 38.21 -46.31 25.83
C MET A 1 39.19 -45.18 26.15
N ASN A 2 40.17 -44.90 25.28
CA ASN A 2 41.26 -43.98 25.57
C ASN A 2 40.71 -42.53 25.54
N PHE A 3 41.08 -41.69 26.50
CA PHE A 3 40.59 -40.28 26.64
C PHE A 3 40.67 -39.46 25.35
N ARG A 4 41.67 -39.77 24.52
CA ARG A 4 41.81 -39.17 23.16
C ARG A 4 40.68 -39.57 22.20
N HIS A 5 40.20 -40.80 22.24
CA HIS A 5 39.10 -41.28 21.42
C HIS A 5 37.76 -40.65 21.84
N VAL A 6 37.54 -40.48 23.15
CA VAL A 6 36.34 -39.80 23.65
C VAL A 6 36.31 -38.36 23.22
N ARG A 7 37.41 -37.61 23.31
CA ARG A 7 37.51 -36.22 22.81
C ARG A 7 37.26 -36.12 21.31
N MET A 8 37.83 -37.04 20.53
CA MET A 8 37.63 -37.04 19.08
C MET A 8 36.17 -37.32 18.70
N LEU A 9 35.51 -38.25 19.39
CA LEU A 9 34.09 -38.56 19.20
C LEU A 9 33.19 -37.36 19.57
N LEU A 10 33.52 -36.68 20.67
CA LEU A 10 32.80 -35.45 21.08
C LEU A 10 32.95 -34.32 20.04
N LEU A 11 34.16 -34.11 19.51
CA LEU A 11 34.39 -33.13 18.44
C LEU A 11 33.63 -33.47 17.17
N LEU A 12 33.66 -34.76 16.76
CA LEU A 12 32.89 -35.20 15.61
C LEU A 12 31.38 -34.99 15.82
N PHE A 13 30.88 -35.35 16.99
CA PHE A 13 29.47 -35.15 17.33
C PHE A 13 29.08 -33.67 17.31
N THR A 14 29.89 -32.79 17.89
CA THR A 14 29.62 -31.34 17.88
C THR A 14 29.66 -30.76 16.44
N MET A 15 30.58 -31.22 15.60
CA MET A 15 30.64 -30.80 14.18
C MET A 15 29.41 -31.30 13.41
N ILE A 16 28.98 -32.53 13.60
CA ILE A 16 27.77 -33.07 12.96
C ILE A 16 26.54 -32.29 13.41
N LEU A 17 26.40 -32.09 14.75
CA LEU A 17 25.28 -31.32 15.29
C LEU A 17 25.24 -29.90 14.72
N TRP A 18 26.39 -29.23 14.70
CA TRP A 18 26.49 -27.88 14.11
C TRP A 18 26.10 -27.87 12.64
N ASN A 19 26.55 -28.87 11.87
CA ASN A 19 26.21 -28.97 10.45
C ASN A 19 24.70 -29.20 10.24
N VAL A 20 24.07 -30.04 11.05
CA VAL A 20 22.62 -30.29 11.03
C VAL A 20 21.86 -28.99 11.34
N LEU A 21 22.26 -28.30 12.42
CA LEU A 21 21.60 -27.02 12.80
C LEU A 21 21.78 -25.94 11.74
N LEU A 22 22.97 -25.82 11.16
CA LEU A 22 23.24 -24.87 10.09
C LEU A 22 22.41 -25.19 8.84
N ASN A 23 22.34 -26.46 8.43
CA ASN A 23 21.51 -26.84 7.29
C ASN A 23 20.02 -26.63 7.57
N ALA A 24 19.52 -26.92 8.76
CA ALA A 24 18.14 -26.64 9.15
C ALA A 24 17.84 -25.14 9.09
N TRP A 25 18.76 -24.31 9.59
CA TRP A 25 18.65 -22.86 9.52
C TRP A 25 18.67 -22.34 8.08
N ILE A 26 19.57 -22.85 7.23
CA ILE A 26 19.63 -22.49 5.80
C ILE A 26 18.34 -22.89 5.09
N LEU A 27 17.82 -24.11 5.32
CA LEU A 27 16.58 -24.59 4.72
C LEU A 27 15.39 -23.71 5.12
N GLU A 28 15.29 -23.36 6.40
CA GLU A 28 14.21 -22.48 6.89
C GLU A 28 14.30 -21.09 6.25
N ARG A 29 15.51 -20.51 6.19
CA ARG A 29 15.72 -19.22 5.52
C ARG A 29 15.44 -19.28 4.01
N THR A 30 15.85 -20.35 3.35
CA THR A 30 15.56 -20.54 1.91
C THR A 30 14.07 -20.70 1.68
N ARG A 31 13.35 -21.37 2.58
CA ARG A 31 11.89 -21.50 2.49
C ARG A 31 11.19 -20.15 2.67
N GLN A 32 11.58 -19.35 3.65
CA GLN A 32 11.05 -18.00 3.86
C GLN A 32 11.28 -17.12 2.63
N ILE A 33 12.48 -17.14 2.06
CA ILE A 33 12.82 -16.36 0.86
C ILE A 33 12.03 -16.84 -0.37
N ASN A 34 11.81 -18.15 -0.53
CA ASN A 34 11.06 -18.72 -1.65
C ASN A 34 9.55 -18.43 -1.59
N CYS A 35 9.03 -18.01 -0.43
CA CYS A 35 7.65 -17.58 -0.28
C CYS A 35 7.41 -16.13 -0.71
N PHE A 36 8.46 -15.36 -1.03
CA PHE A 36 8.36 -13.96 -1.46
C PHE A 36 7.74 -13.87 -2.87
N SER A 37 6.43 -13.72 -2.92
CA SER A 37 5.64 -13.78 -4.15
C SER A 37 4.97 -12.43 -4.44
N TYR A 38 5.13 -11.97 -5.68
CA TYR A 38 4.44 -10.79 -6.18
C TYR A 38 2.91 -10.95 -6.15
N GLU A 39 2.43 -12.12 -6.53
CA GLU A 39 0.99 -12.42 -6.54
C GLU A 39 0.41 -12.39 -5.13
N THR A 40 1.14 -12.94 -4.14
CA THR A 40 0.76 -12.86 -2.73
C THR A 40 0.74 -11.41 -2.25
N ALA A 41 1.79 -10.64 -2.55
CA ALA A 41 1.88 -9.25 -2.16
C ALA A 41 0.73 -8.40 -2.74
N LEU A 42 0.40 -8.61 -4.01
CA LEU A 42 -0.69 -7.90 -4.69
C LEU A 42 -2.07 -8.25 -4.10
N TYR A 43 -2.30 -9.53 -3.80
CA TYR A 43 -3.52 -9.98 -3.15
C TYR A 43 -3.62 -9.44 -1.72
N SER A 44 -2.54 -9.54 -0.96
CA SER A 44 -2.43 -9.08 0.41
C SER A 44 -2.64 -7.56 0.52
N PHE A 45 -2.03 -6.76 -0.37
CA PHE A 45 -2.24 -5.32 -0.44
C PHE A 45 -3.73 -4.93 -0.55
N ARG A 46 -4.51 -5.70 -1.31
CA ARG A 46 -5.94 -5.46 -1.46
C ARG A 46 -6.78 -5.91 -0.26
N LYS A 47 -6.31 -6.91 0.48
CA LYS A 47 -7.06 -7.57 1.55
C LYS A 47 -6.80 -6.96 2.92
N HIS A 48 -5.55 -6.61 3.21
CA HIS A 48 -5.16 -6.20 4.55
C HIS A 48 -5.38 -4.70 4.78
N ARG A 49 -5.85 -4.39 5.98
CA ARG A 49 -5.85 -3.04 6.54
C ARG A 49 -4.56 -2.86 7.32
N VAL A 50 -3.86 -1.77 7.08
CA VAL A 50 -2.69 -1.37 7.87
C VAL A 50 -3.14 -0.35 8.88
N SER A 51 -2.94 -0.63 10.18
CA SER A 51 -3.29 0.34 11.23
C SER A 51 -2.33 1.54 11.19
N GLY A 52 -2.82 2.70 11.60
CA GLY A 52 -1.97 3.90 11.71
C GLY A 52 -0.79 3.71 12.67
N GLU A 53 -0.95 2.89 13.73
CA GLU A 53 0.13 2.53 14.65
C GLU A 53 1.22 1.70 13.94
N LEU A 54 0.84 0.68 13.17
CA LEU A 54 1.81 -0.12 12.41
C LEU A 54 2.51 0.72 11.35
N LEU A 55 1.76 1.59 10.65
CA LEU A 55 2.34 2.52 9.68
C LEU A 55 3.41 3.43 10.31
N ALA A 56 3.10 4.06 11.44
CA ALA A 56 4.03 4.93 12.15
C ALA A 56 5.30 4.18 12.60
N ARG A 57 5.15 2.95 13.13
CA ARG A 57 6.29 2.11 13.53
C ARG A 57 7.15 1.68 12.34
N MET A 58 6.54 1.41 11.18
CA MET A 58 7.28 1.09 9.96
C MET A 58 8.04 2.29 9.44
N GLN A 59 7.47 3.50 9.51
CA GLN A 59 8.14 4.73 9.12
C GLN A 59 9.36 4.99 10.01
N GLU A 60 9.20 4.89 11.34
CA GLU A 60 10.28 5.08 12.30
C GLU A 60 11.43 4.08 12.07
N GLU A 61 11.13 2.80 11.91
CA GLU A 61 12.14 1.76 11.64
C GLU A 61 12.85 1.99 10.29
N ALA A 62 12.09 2.36 9.25
CA ALA A 62 12.65 2.65 7.93
C ALA A 62 13.65 3.82 8.00
N GLU A 63 13.28 4.90 8.68
CA GLU A 63 14.18 6.05 8.92
C GLU A 63 15.43 5.64 9.68
N GLU A 64 15.30 4.85 10.78
CA GLU A 64 16.44 4.38 11.57
C GLU A 64 17.41 3.54 10.74
N LYS A 65 16.90 2.71 9.84
CA LYS A 65 17.72 1.81 8.99
C LYS A 65 18.17 2.47 7.68
N GLY A 66 17.74 3.69 7.38
CA GLY A 66 18.01 4.35 6.09
C GLY A 66 17.36 3.62 4.91
N MET A 67 16.20 3.03 5.15
CA MET A 67 15.36 2.32 4.17
C MET A 67 14.14 3.16 3.80
N SER A 68 13.48 2.81 2.71
CA SER A 68 12.15 3.34 2.42
C SER A 68 11.09 2.48 3.13
N GLU A 69 10.05 3.11 3.68
CA GLU A 69 8.91 2.39 4.24
C GLU A 69 8.28 1.37 3.27
N LYS A 70 8.32 1.67 1.95
CA LYS A 70 7.88 0.74 0.88
C LYS A 70 8.63 -0.58 0.90
N GLU A 71 9.90 -0.58 1.33
CA GLU A 71 10.71 -1.80 1.43
C GLU A 71 10.20 -2.72 2.54
N LEU A 72 9.74 -2.15 3.65
CA LEU A 72 9.12 -2.90 4.75
C LEU A 72 7.73 -3.41 4.34
N PHE A 73 6.94 -2.55 3.70
CA PHE A 73 5.62 -2.94 3.18
C PHE A 73 5.70 -4.01 2.09
N ALA A 74 6.74 -4.00 1.26
CA ALA A 74 6.94 -5.05 0.27
C ALA A 74 7.03 -6.42 0.90
N VAL A 75 7.74 -6.54 2.03
CA VAL A 75 7.82 -7.78 2.80
C VAL A 75 6.52 -8.07 3.52
N TYR A 76 5.96 -7.08 4.22
CA TYR A 76 4.69 -7.23 4.93
C TYR A 76 3.60 -7.85 4.05
N PHE A 77 3.42 -7.33 2.85
CA PHE A 77 2.42 -7.85 1.91
C PHE A 77 2.85 -9.18 1.27
N ALA A 78 4.14 -9.39 1.02
CA ALA A 78 4.62 -10.69 0.51
C ALA A 78 4.42 -11.83 1.52
N GLU A 79 4.46 -11.53 2.82
CA GLU A 79 4.20 -12.45 3.93
C GLU A 79 2.71 -12.45 4.38
N ASP A 80 1.82 -11.95 3.53
CA ASP A 80 0.36 -11.87 3.78
C ASP A 80 0.01 -11.23 5.13
N GLY A 81 0.76 -10.21 5.56
CA GLY A 81 0.54 -9.49 6.81
C GLY A 81 0.83 -10.30 8.08
N SER A 82 1.47 -11.45 7.97
CA SER A 82 1.77 -12.34 9.11
C SER A 82 2.88 -11.80 10.02
N VAL A 83 3.80 -11.03 9.47
CA VAL A 83 4.90 -10.39 10.20
C VAL A 83 4.55 -8.93 10.44
N THR A 84 4.48 -8.51 11.71
CA THR A 84 4.12 -7.14 12.12
C THR A 84 5.21 -6.44 12.92
N ASP A 85 6.36 -7.08 13.10
CA ASP A 85 7.54 -6.48 13.72
C ASP A 85 8.37 -5.74 12.66
N PRO A 86 8.49 -4.40 12.71
CA PRO A 86 9.21 -3.64 11.70
C PRO A 86 10.69 -4.01 11.60
N GLY A 87 11.34 -4.32 12.73
CA GLY A 87 12.74 -4.75 12.73
C GLY A 87 12.96 -6.07 11.98
N GLN A 88 12.04 -7.04 12.15
CA GLN A 88 12.06 -8.27 11.37
C GLN A 88 11.80 -8.00 9.88
N LEU A 89 10.82 -7.16 9.55
CA LEU A 89 10.54 -6.78 8.16
C LEU A 89 11.74 -6.12 7.48
N ALA A 90 12.45 -5.25 8.19
CA ALA A 90 13.66 -4.62 7.66
C ALA A 90 14.77 -5.65 7.33
N VAL A 91 14.98 -6.62 8.22
CA VAL A 91 15.94 -7.72 7.97
C VAL A 91 15.52 -8.55 6.76
N GLU A 92 14.26 -8.92 6.68
CA GLU A 92 13.73 -9.72 5.57
C GLU A 92 13.74 -8.96 4.25
N ALA A 93 13.52 -7.64 4.25
CA ALA A 93 13.68 -6.80 3.07
C ALA A 93 15.11 -6.85 2.50
N LEU A 94 16.13 -6.80 3.35
CA LEU A 94 17.52 -6.95 2.93
C LEU A 94 17.79 -8.34 2.31
N TYR A 95 17.21 -9.40 2.88
CA TYR A 95 17.32 -10.75 2.31
C TYR A 95 16.59 -10.86 0.98
N ALA A 96 15.35 -10.37 0.88
CA ALA A 96 14.58 -10.38 -0.35
C ALA A 96 15.31 -9.61 -1.47
N LYS A 97 15.84 -8.44 -1.17
CA LYS A 97 16.64 -7.62 -2.09
C LYS A 97 17.90 -8.36 -2.58
N ARG A 98 18.52 -9.16 -1.71
CA ARG A 98 19.74 -9.93 -2.03
C ARG A 98 19.46 -11.18 -2.83
N TYR A 99 18.43 -11.94 -2.47
CA TYR A 99 18.23 -13.31 -2.97
C TYR A 99 17.06 -13.42 -3.95
N GLN A 100 16.13 -12.44 -3.96
CA GLN A 100 15.00 -12.37 -4.89
C GLN A 100 14.85 -10.96 -5.50
N PRO A 101 15.91 -10.40 -6.09
CA PRO A 101 15.95 -8.99 -6.49
C PRO A 101 14.85 -8.62 -7.50
N GLN A 102 14.47 -9.54 -8.38
CA GLN A 102 13.44 -9.27 -9.40
C GLN A 102 12.03 -9.17 -8.78
N ALA A 103 11.65 -10.13 -7.93
CA ALA A 103 10.37 -10.12 -7.24
C ALA A 103 10.28 -8.90 -6.29
N TYR A 104 11.35 -8.66 -5.54
CA TYR A 104 11.46 -7.52 -4.64
C TYR A 104 11.28 -6.18 -5.38
N ALA A 105 12.05 -5.96 -6.44
CA ALA A 105 11.95 -4.73 -7.23
C ALA A 105 10.54 -4.54 -7.84
N ARG A 106 9.91 -5.63 -8.27
CA ARG A 106 8.56 -5.59 -8.84
C ARG A 106 7.51 -5.19 -7.79
N ILE A 107 7.61 -5.72 -6.56
CA ILE A 107 6.69 -5.37 -5.47
C ILE A 107 6.92 -3.92 -5.02
N CYS A 108 8.17 -3.51 -4.81
CA CYS A 108 8.50 -2.13 -4.48
C CYS A 108 8.01 -1.15 -5.56
N GLY A 109 8.16 -1.49 -6.84
CA GLY A 109 7.65 -0.69 -7.96
C GLY A 109 6.12 -0.56 -7.94
N TYR A 110 5.42 -1.62 -7.59
CA TYR A 110 3.96 -1.58 -7.42
C TYR A 110 3.55 -0.64 -6.28
N LEU A 111 4.24 -0.70 -5.14
CA LEU A 111 3.98 0.18 -4.02
C LEU A 111 4.36 1.63 -4.33
N SER A 112 5.45 1.86 -5.07
CA SER A 112 5.84 3.20 -5.53
C SER A 112 4.75 3.89 -6.35
N ALA A 113 4.02 3.14 -7.17
CA ALA A 113 2.91 3.69 -7.94
C ALA A 113 1.82 4.34 -7.05
N VAL A 114 1.65 3.84 -5.83
CA VAL A 114 0.68 4.39 -4.86
C VAL A 114 1.32 5.45 -3.98
N TRP A 115 2.53 5.20 -3.46
CA TRP A 115 3.19 6.08 -2.48
C TRP A 115 3.82 7.32 -3.10
N ASP A 116 4.54 7.16 -4.21
CA ASP A 116 5.33 8.25 -4.77
C ASP A 116 4.49 9.21 -5.61
N ASP A 117 3.44 8.69 -6.25
CA ASP A 117 2.56 9.51 -7.08
C ASP A 117 1.45 10.21 -6.27
N LEU A 118 1.23 9.84 -5.00
CA LEU A 118 0.26 10.47 -4.12
C LEU A 118 0.86 11.74 -3.48
N GLU A 119 0.69 12.88 -4.13
CA GLU A 119 1.36 14.12 -3.74
C GLU A 119 0.56 14.98 -2.75
N ARG A 120 -0.76 14.84 -2.72
CA ARG A 120 -1.63 15.75 -1.95
C ARG A 120 -2.95 15.13 -1.53
N PHE A 121 -3.58 15.76 -0.56
CA PHE A 121 -4.95 15.45 -0.17
C PHE A 121 -5.94 15.95 -1.24
N PRO A 122 -6.96 15.14 -1.60
CA PRO A 122 -7.83 15.45 -2.76
C PRO A 122 -8.84 16.56 -2.53
N VAL A 123 -9.15 16.91 -1.28
CA VAL A 123 -10.21 17.87 -0.97
C VAL A 123 -9.61 19.20 -0.54
N GLY A 124 -9.99 20.27 -1.24
CA GLY A 124 -9.61 21.61 -0.85
C GLY A 124 -10.40 22.09 0.36
N THR A 125 -9.76 22.89 1.19
CA THR A 125 -10.44 23.57 2.29
C THR A 125 -11.35 24.68 1.75
N VAL A 126 -12.59 24.69 2.18
CA VAL A 126 -13.51 25.81 1.93
C VAL A 126 -13.20 26.89 2.94
N ALA A 127 -12.41 27.86 2.56
CA ALA A 127 -11.74 28.74 3.51
C ALA A 127 -12.33 30.13 3.61
N SER A 128 -13.62 30.33 3.83
CA SER A 128 -14.03 31.68 4.22
C SER A 128 -14.29 31.85 5.72
N ASP A 129 -14.54 30.79 6.45
CA ASP A 129 -14.85 30.87 7.90
C ASP A 129 -14.11 29.86 8.80
N GLY A 130 -13.22 29.04 8.23
CA GLY A 130 -12.43 28.07 8.98
C GLY A 130 -13.20 26.86 9.52
N ASN A 131 -14.51 26.75 9.29
CA ASN A 131 -15.39 25.73 9.85
C ASN A 131 -15.76 24.61 8.87
N ALA A 132 -15.47 24.76 7.58
CA ALA A 132 -15.81 23.79 6.55
C ALA A 132 -14.68 22.76 6.38
N GLY A 133 -14.56 21.87 7.35
CA GLY A 133 -13.63 20.73 7.30
C GLY A 133 -14.23 19.51 6.64
N VAL A 134 -13.41 18.48 6.51
CA VAL A 134 -13.81 17.13 6.12
C VAL A 134 -13.39 16.14 7.20
N SER A 135 -14.07 15.01 7.27
CA SER A 135 -13.68 13.88 8.10
C SER A 135 -13.56 12.63 7.25
N PHE A 136 -12.66 11.75 7.64
CA PHE A 136 -12.50 10.44 7.02
C PHE A 136 -12.00 9.44 8.06
N ALA A 137 -12.29 8.18 7.82
CA ALA A 137 -11.77 7.08 8.60
C ALA A 137 -11.35 5.96 7.66
N ASP A 138 -10.45 5.10 8.11
CA ASP A 138 -10.08 3.93 7.35
C ASP A 138 -11.30 3.02 7.16
N SER A 139 -11.86 3.04 5.95
CA SER A 139 -12.99 2.23 5.52
C SER A 139 -12.61 1.17 4.47
N TRP A 140 -11.30 0.97 4.24
CA TRP A 140 -10.82 -0.04 3.31
C TRP A 140 -11.37 -1.43 3.63
N MET A 141 -11.89 -2.11 2.63
CA MET A 141 -12.51 -3.44 2.72
C MET A 141 -13.68 -3.58 3.72
N GLN A 142 -14.26 -2.49 4.21
CA GLN A 142 -15.54 -2.56 4.93
C GLN A 142 -16.62 -3.15 4.02
N SER A 143 -17.46 -4.01 4.59
CA SER A 143 -18.54 -4.66 3.85
C SER A 143 -19.53 -3.64 3.30
N ARG A 144 -19.87 -3.76 2.04
CA ARG A 144 -20.89 -2.98 1.33
C ARG A 144 -21.95 -3.92 0.76
N ASN A 145 -23.22 -3.61 1.06
CA ASN A 145 -24.36 -4.43 0.61
C ASN A 145 -25.07 -3.80 -0.60
N PHE A 146 -24.90 -2.49 -0.82
CA PHE A 146 -25.51 -1.79 -1.96
C PHE A 146 -24.80 -2.20 -3.27
N GLY A 147 -25.57 -2.75 -4.19
CA GLY A 147 -25.05 -3.24 -5.48
C GLY A 147 -24.41 -4.64 -5.43
N GLY A 148 -24.60 -5.39 -4.34
CA GLY A 148 -24.03 -6.71 -4.08
C GLY A 148 -23.02 -6.71 -2.93
N GLU A 149 -22.73 -7.90 -2.40
CA GLU A 149 -21.70 -8.03 -1.35
C GLU A 149 -20.31 -7.78 -1.93
N ARG A 150 -19.61 -6.79 -1.40
CA ARG A 150 -18.24 -6.42 -1.79
C ARG A 150 -17.52 -5.69 -0.68
N GLY A 151 -16.19 -5.68 -0.71
CA GLY A 151 -15.40 -4.78 0.10
C GLY A 151 -15.40 -3.35 -0.48
N HIS A 152 -15.25 -2.37 0.37
CA HIS A 152 -15.05 -0.97 -0.04
C HIS A 152 -13.58 -0.75 -0.42
N GLU A 153 -13.28 -0.65 -1.70
CA GLU A 153 -11.94 -0.38 -2.21
C GLU A 153 -11.70 1.14 -2.32
N GLY A 154 -11.81 1.85 -1.20
CA GLY A 154 -11.65 3.30 -1.16
C GLY A 154 -11.73 3.88 0.25
N CYS A 155 -11.68 5.19 0.33
CA CYS A 155 -11.87 5.97 1.54
C CYS A 155 -13.01 6.98 1.32
N ASP A 156 -14.03 6.92 2.17
CA ASP A 156 -15.09 7.91 2.16
C ASP A 156 -14.62 9.18 2.89
N ILE A 157 -14.58 10.29 2.17
CA ILE A 157 -14.29 11.61 2.73
C ILE A 157 -15.62 12.35 2.88
N MET A 158 -15.98 12.67 4.11
CA MET A 158 -17.28 13.25 4.46
C MET A 158 -17.13 14.74 4.73
N ALA A 159 -18.01 15.53 4.13
CA ALA A 159 -18.12 16.97 4.35
C ALA A 159 -18.69 17.29 5.72
N SER A 160 -18.13 18.27 6.43
CA SER A 160 -18.71 18.80 7.70
C SER A 160 -19.97 19.62 7.42
N VAL A 161 -20.04 20.31 6.28
CA VAL A 161 -21.20 21.03 5.80
C VAL A 161 -21.86 20.22 4.69
N ASN A 162 -23.08 19.74 4.93
CA ASN A 162 -23.81 18.93 3.96
C ASN A 162 -24.46 19.81 2.86
N GLU A 163 -23.60 20.39 2.03
CA GLU A 163 -23.99 21.21 0.88
C GLU A 163 -23.18 20.80 -0.35
N ARG A 164 -23.86 20.52 -1.45
CA ARG A 164 -23.24 20.14 -2.72
C ARG A 164 -22.45 21.28 -3.33
N GLY A 165 -21.33 20.97 -3.96
CA GLY A 165 -20.61 21.92 -4.81
C GLY A 165 -19.74 22.94 -4.07
N ILE A 166 -19.58 22.84 -2.75
CA ILE A 166 -18.76 23.81 -2.00
C ILE A 166 -17.33 23.32 -1.75
N TYR A 167 -17.07 22.00 -1.75
CA TYR A 167 -15.74 21.44 -1.52
C TYR A 167 -15.09 21.11 -2.86
N PRO A 168 -14.05 21.84 -3.27
CA PRO A 168 -13.36 21.54 -4.52
C PRO A 168 -12.53 20.26 -4.36
N ILE A 169 -12.55 19.43 -5.40
CA ILE A 169 -11.80 18.20 -5.51
C ILE A 169 -10.65 18.39 -6.48
N TYR A 170 -9.45 18.02 -6.06
CA TYR A 170 -8.24 18.15 -6.83
C TYR A 170 -7.61 16.81 -7.16
N SER A 171 -6.90 16.71 -8.28
CA SER A 171 -6.11 15.54 -8.59
C SER A 171 -5.00 15.35 -7.55
N VAL A 172 -4.88 14.14 -7.01
CA VAL A 172 -3.84 13.78 -6.03
C VAL A 172 -2.46 13.59 -6.68
N SER A 173 -2.42 13.41 -8.01
CA SER A 173 -1.20 13.16 -8.77
C SER A 173 -1.27 13.81 -10.15
N ASP A 174 -0.12 13.90 -10.79
CA ASP A 174 -0.04 14.00 -12.24
C ASP A 174 -0.66 12.76 -12.89
N GLY A 175 -1.08 12.84 -14.14
CA GLY A 175 -1.55 11.66 -14.87
C GLY A 175 -2.37 11.95 -16.10
N VAL A 176 -3.05 10.91 -16.57
CA VAL A 176 -3.92 10.94 -17.74
C VAL A 176 -5.32 10.49 -17.34
N VAL A 177 -6.32 11.22 -17.81
CA VAL A 177 -7.73 10.83 -17.64
C VAL A 177 -7.97 9.49 -18.35
N GLU A 178 -8.22 8.44 -17.58
CA GLU A 178 -8.51 7.10 -18.12
C GLU A 178 -10.02 6.87 -18.26
N ASN A 179 -10.78 7.43 -17.35
CA ASN A 179 -12.22 7.32 -17.34
C ASN A 179 -12.88 8.62 -16.85
N VAL A 180 -13.99 9.00 -17.47
CA VAL A 180 -14.84 10.11 -17.04
C VAL A 180 -16.30 9.80 -17.39
N GLY A 181 -17.26 10.36 -16.66
CA GLY A 181 -18.69 10.21 -16.91
C GLY A 181 -19.44 9.55 -15.76
N TRP A 182 -20.69 9.19 -16.03
CA TRP A 182 -21.62 8.66 -15.04
C TRP A 182 -21.52 7.14 -14.90
N LEU A 183 -21.57 6.66 -13.64
CA LEU A 183 -21.81 5.25 -13.30
C LEU A 183 -22.91 5.15 -12.24
N ARG A 184 -23.71 4.08 -12.33
CA ARG A 184 -24.83 3.85 -11.39
C ARG A 184 -24.46 3.82 -9.91
N LEU A 185 -23.27 3.30 -9.58
CA LEU A 185 -22.77 3.18 -8.19
C LEU A 185 -21.69 4.20 -7.83
N GLY A 186 -21.26 5.03 -8.76
CA GLY A 186 -20.20 6.02 -8.55
C GLY A 186 -20.61 7.43 -8.89
N GLY A 187 -21.82 7.62 -9.44
CA GLY A 187 -22.31 8.91 -9.89
C GLY A 187 -21.42 9.52 -10.96
N TYR A 188 -21.27 10.83 -10.93
CA TYR A 188 -20.22 11.51 -11.70
C TYR A 188 -18.88 11.12 -11.15
N ARG A 189 -18.04 10.53 -12.01
CA ARG A 189 -16.75 10.00 -11.62
C ARG A 189 -15.67 10.34 -12.63
N ILE A 190 -14.44 10.44 -12.16
CA ILE A 190 -13.26 10.58 -13.00
C ILE A 190 -12.14 9.71 -12.43
N GLY A 191 -11.39 9.07 -13.31
CA GLY A 191 -10.25 8.21 -12.95
C GLY A 191 -9.00 8.67 -13.67
N ILE A 192 -7.91 8.80 -12.94
CA ILE A 192 -6.62 9.26 -13.40
C ILE A 192 -5.62 8.12 -13.31
N ARG A 193 -4.90 7.84 -14.40
CA ARG A 193 -3.75 6.94 -14.41
C ARG A 193 -2.48 7.75 -14.18
N SER A 194 -1.81 7.53 -13.03
CA SER A 194 -0.58 8.23 -12.69
C SER A 194 0.63 7.74 -13.51
N PRO A 195 1.76 8.48 -13.52
CA PRO A 195 2.96 8.10 -14.27
C PRO A 195 3.51 6.73 -13.91
N SER A 196 3.51 6.34 -12.64
CA SER A 196 3.97 5.02 -12.17
C SER A 196 2.91 3.92 -12.30
N GLY A 197 1.69 4.25 -12.74
CA GLY A 197 0.63 3.30 -13.08
C GLY A 197 -0.46 3.11 -12.03
N ALA A 198 -0.49 3.88 -10.93
CA ALA A 198 -1.61 3.88 -10.01
C ALA A 198 -2.87 4.43 -10.69
N TYR A 199 -4.03 3.93 -10.29
CA TYR A 199 -5.32 4.42 -10.74
C TYR A 199 -6.03 5.11 -9.58
N PHE A 200 -6.07 6.44 -9.63
CA PHE A 200 -6.77 7.26 -8.66
C PHE A 200 -8.18 7.56 -9.14
N TYR A 201 -9.17 7.22 -8.34
CA TYR A 201 -10.58 7.26 -8.71
C TYR A 201 -11.35 8.19 -7.77
N TYR A 202 -12.03 9.17 -8.37
CA TYR A 202 -12.87 10.14 -7.69
C TYR A 202 -14.32 9.86 -8.07
N ALA A 203 -15.18 9.62 -7.09
CA ALA A 203 -16.57 9.26 -7.29
C ALA A 203 -17.50 10.22 -6.54
N HIS A 204 -18.81 10.11 -6.84
CA HIS A 204 -19.89 10.88 -6.22
C HIS A 204 -19.75 12.38 -6.37
N LEU A 205 -19.06 12.86 -7.42
CA LEU A 205 -18.92 14.29 -7.67
C LEU A 205 -20.30 14.95 -7.90
N ALA A 206 -20.45 16.20 -7.42
CA ALA A 206 -21.63 17.00 -7.72
C ALA A 206 -21.62 17.40 -9.20
N GLU A 207 -20.46 17.86 -9.66
CA GLU A 207 -20.20 18.27 -11.04
C GLU A 207 -18.70 18.26 -11.32
N TYR A 208 -18.32 18.29 -12.59
CA TYR A 208 -16.93 18.49 -13.00
C TYR A 208 -16.58 19.99 -13.04
N ALA A 209 -15.33 20.34 -12.73
CA ALA A 209 -14.83 21.72 -12.80
C ALA A 209 -14.77 22.26 -14.24
N LYS A 210 -14.65 21.36 -15.22
CA LYS A 210 -14.69 21.62 -16.66
C LYS A 210 -15.08 20.33 -17.37
N GLU A 211 -15.26 20.39 -18.67
CA GLU A 211 -15.34 19.19 -19.49
C GLU A 211 -13.96 18.50 -19.57
N PHE A 212 -13.91 17.21 -19.22
CA PHE A 212 -12.72 16.36 -19.30
C PHE A 212 -12.91 15.30 -20.37
N GLU A 213 -11.83 14.98 -21.07
CA GLU A 213 -11.81 13.93 -22.09
C GLU A 213 -10.86 12.80 -21.69
N VAL A 214 -11.19 11.56 -22.08
CA VAL A 214 -10.28 10.41 -21.92
C VAL A 214 -9.03 10.66 -22.76
N GLY A 215 -7.85 10.46 -22.15
CA GLY A 215 -6.56 10.76 -22.76
C GLY A 215 -6.01 12.16 -22.43
N GLU A 216 -6.80 13.02 -21.79
CA GLU A 216 -6.35 14.35 -21.37
C GLU A 216 -5.31 14.21 -20.24
N THR A 217 -4.21 14.97 -20.34
CA THR A 217 -3.20 15.07 -19.28
C THR A 217 -3.65 16.06 -18.22
N VAL A 218 -3.56 15.68 -16.96
CA VAL A 218 -3.81 16.53 -15.79
C VAL A 218 -2.58 16.55 -14.89
N LEU A 219 -2.37 17.67 -14.22
CA LEU A 219 -1.31 17.81 -13.21
C LEU A 219 -1.88 17.59 -11.82
N GLY A 220 -1.05 17.18 -10.89
CA GLY A 220 -1.38 17.17 -9.47
C GLY A 220 -1.88 18.54 -9.01
N GLY A 221 -3.05 18.57 -8.36
CA GLY A 221 -3.72 19.82 -8.00
C GLY A 221 -4.63 20.41 -9.08
N THR A 222 -4.78 19.77 -10.23
CA THR A 222 -5.84 20.16 -11.17
C THR A 222 -7.21 20.06 -10.50
N HIS A 223 -8.01 21.12 -10.60
CA HIS A 223 -9.38 21.13 -10.09
C HIS A 223 -10.25 20.18 -10.92
N MET A 224 -10.69 19.09 -10.31
CA MET A 224 -11.42 18.01 -11.00
C MET A 224 -12.93 18.22 -10.97
N GLY A 225 -13.45 18.84 -9.92
CA GLY A 225 -14.86 19.04 -9.70
C GLY A 225 -15.17 19.39 -8.25
N TYR A 226 -16.38 19.15 -7.86
CA TYR A 226 -16.83 19.41 -6.49
C TYR A 226 -17.36 18.14 -5.82
N MET A 227 -17.20 18.07 -4.52
CA MET A 227 -17.75 16.98 -3.70
C MET A 227 -19.29 16.98 -3.80
N GLY A 228 -19.85 15.79 -3.91
CA GLY A 228 -21.29 15.58 -4.00
C GLY A 228 -21.68 14.23 -3.40
N ASP A 229 -22.83 13.75 -3.84
CA ASP A 229 -23.49 12.53 -3.39
C ASP A 229 -24.22 11.84 -4.54
N THR A 230 -23.75 12.03 -5.76
CA THR A 230 -24.35 11.46 -6.98
C THR A 230 -24.06 9.94 -7.10
N GLY A 231 -25.02 9.17 -7.64
CA GLY A 231 -24.88 7.70 -7.83
C GLY A 231 -25.71 6.82 -6.93
#